data_bbae0a7c4724754dd868d614b0b00cb9
#
_entry.id   bbae0a7c4724754dd868d614b0b00cb9
#
_cell.length_a   1.000
_cell.length_b   1.000
_cell.length_c   1.000
_cell.angle_alpha   90.00
_cell.angle_beta   90.00
_cell.angle_gamma   90.00
#
_symmetry.space_group_name_H-M   'P 1'
#
loop_
_entity.id
_entity.type
_entity.pdbx_description
1 polymer ?
#
loop_
_entity_poly.entity_id
_entity_poly.type
_entity_poly.pdbx_seq_one_letter_code
_entity_poly.pdbx_strand_id
1 'polypeptide(L)'
;MKLLKDIIYGVSILEIKGNTNIAIEKVTFDSREVQNLSLFIAIVGTQSDGHKFIKNAEDSGASAIVCEQLPKKLNDDITYIRDPDSSLAIGLIASNFYDNPSEKLDLIGITGTNGKTTCATLLYDLFRLLGYKTGLISTVNIRVLHKTYPSTHTTPDALRINEVLHEMVSHGCTHVFMEVSSHALDQNRTSGLTFKVGVFTNISRDHLDYHDSFDQYISCKKKLFDGLSNEGYAIINYDDKHGETMGEDSNAQILSY
;
A
#
# COMPACT_ATOMS: atom_id res chain seq x y z
N MET A 1 9.90 11.66 -13.58
CA MET A 1 9.43 13.04 -13.26
C MET A 1 7.96 13.17 -13.64
N LYS A 2 7.11 13.61 -12.71
CA LYS A 2 5.66 13.84 -12.91
C LYS A 2 5.24 15.19 -12.35
N LEU A 3 4.13 15.73 -12.83
CA LEU A 3 3.58 16.96 -12.24
C LEU A 3 2.88 16.65 -10.92
N LEU A 4 3.03 17.54 -9.94
CA LEU A 4 2.40 17.37 -8.62
C LEU A 4 0.89 17.18 -8.72
N LYS A 5 0.20 17.93 -9.60
CA LYS A 5 -1.25 17.82 -9.82
C LYS A 5 -1.70 16.41 -10.23
N ASP A 6 -0.86 15.69 -11.01
CA ASP A 6 -1.17 14.33 -11.46
C ASP A 6 -0.91 13.31 -10.34
N ILE A 7 0.08 13.58 -9.50
CA ILE A 7 0.42 12.74 -8.34
C ILE A 7 -0.65 12.81 -7.26
N ILE A 8 -1.24 13.98 -7.01
CA ILE A 8 -2.28 14.19 -6.00
C ILE A 8 -3.71 14.01 -6.53
N TYR A 9 -3.86 13.51 -7.75
CA TYR A 9 -5.19 13.27 -8.31
C TYR A 9 -5.98 12.25 -7.47
N GLY A 10 -7.23 12.58 -7.14
CA GLY A 10 -8.11 11.73 -6.33
C GLY A 10 -7.84 11.73 -4.82
N VAL A 11 -6.81 12.44 -4.35
CA VAL A 11 -6.53 12.61 -2.91
C VAL A 11 -7.57 13.54 -2.27
N SER A 12 -7.95 13.30 -1.02
CA SER A 12 -8.96 14.07 -0.27
C SER A 12 -8.41 15.41 0.22
N ILE A 13 -8.17 16.33 -0.70
CA ILE A 13 -7.50 17.60 -0.42
C ILE A 13 -8.45 18.58 0.26
N LEU A 14 -8.08 19.09 1.43
CA LEU A 14 -8.80 20.15 2.16
C LEU A 14 -8.34 21.55 1.73
N GLU A 15 -7.03 21.73 1.48
CA GLU A 15 -6.45 23.03 1.15
C GLU A 15 -5.14 22.86 0.38
N ILE A 16 -4.86 23.76 -0.57
CA ILE A 16 -3.58 23.87 -1.27
C ILE A 16 -3.05 25.29 -1.12
N LYS A 17 -1.77 25.43 -0.76
CA LYS A 17 -1.01 26.68 -0.77
C LYS A 17 0.17 26.51 -1.70
N GLY A 18 0.21 27.24 -2.78
CA GLY A 18 1.28 27.20 -3.78
C GLY A 18 0.82 26.69 -5.16
N ASN A 19 1.75 26.19 -5.96
CA ASN A 19 1.54 25.82 -7.35
C ASN A 19 1.62 24.29 -7.54
N THR A 20 0.58 23.68 -8.06
CA THR A 20 0.54 22.23 -8.35
C THR A 20 1.11 21.86 -9.73
N ASN A 21 1.44 22.84 -10.57
CA ASN A 21 2.04 22.61 -11.89
C ASN A 21 3.58 22.61 -11.78
N ILE A 22 4.12 21.91 -10.78
CA ILE A 22 5.55 21.73 -10.53
C ILE A 22 5.93 20.27 -10.74
N ALA A 23 7.19 20.05 -11.13
CA ALA A 23 7.73 18.72 -11.36
C ALA A 23 8.16 18.06 -10.04
N ILE A 24 7.85 16.78 -9.88
CA ILE A 24 8.29 15.94 -8.76
C ILE A 24 9.07 14.74 -9.32
N GLU A 25 10.24 14.49 -8.77
CA GLU A 25 11.11 13.37 -9.12
C GLU A 25 11.12 12.27 -8.05
N LYS A 26 10.85 12.65 -6.80
CA LYS A 26 10.84 11.71 -5.67
C LYS A 26 9.66 11.98 -4.76
N VAL A 27 9.05 10.90 -4.26
CA VAL A 27 8.07 10.92 -3.17
C VAL A 27 8.68 10.21 -1.98
N THR A 28 8.61 10.80 -0.79
CA THR A 28 9.16 10.19 0.42
C THR A 28 8.40 10.66 1.67
N PHE A 29 8.37 9.83 2.71
CA PHE A 29 7.93 10.19 4.06
C PHE A 29 9.10 10.23 5.06
N ASP A 30 10.33 9.94 4.59
CA ASP A 30 11.55 10.11 5.39
C ASP A 30 12.21 11.45 5.07
N SER A 31 12.23 12.37 6.02
CA SER A 31 12.81 13.72 5.83
C SER A 31 14.31 13.69 5.52
N ARG A 32 15.02 12.62 5.86
CA ARG A 32 16.45 12.42 5.57
C ARG A 32 16.71 12.09 4.09
N GLU A 33 15.68 11.64 3.39
CA GLU A 33 15.74 11.29 1.97
C GLU A 33 15.24 12.40 1.05
N VAL A 34 14.79 13.51 1.62
CA VAL A 34 14.33 14.66 0.86
C VAL A 34 15.49 15.30 0.09
N GLN A 35 15.23 15.67 -1.13
CA GLN A 35 16.11 16.39 -2.04
C GLN A 35 15.29 17.36 -2.90
N ASN A 36 15.94 18.14 -3.75
CA ASN A 36 15.24 18.99 -4.72
C ASN A 36 14.24 18.16 -5.54
N LEU A 37 13.10 18.75 -5.89
CA LEU A 37 11.98 18.10 -6.59
C LEU A 37 11.35 16.93 -5.83
N SER A 38 11.50 16.89 -4.50
CA SER A 38 10.79 15.90 -3.67
C SER A 38 9.43 16.40 -3.24
N LEU A 39 8.46 15.47 -3.21
CA LEU A 39 7.22 15.56 -2.44
C LEU A 39 7.46 14.84 -1.11
N PHE A 40 7.44 15.57 0.00
CA PHE A 40 7.50 15.01 1.35
C PHE A 40 6.08 14.79 1.89
N ILE A 41 5.83 13.64 2.49
CA ILE A 41 4.54 13.33 3.12
C ILE A 41 4.75 13.19 4.63
N ALA A 42 4.19 14.13 5.39
CA ALA A 42 4.25 14.15 6.86
C ALA A 42 3.19 13.22 7.45
N ILE A 43 3.49 11.91 7.53
CA ILE A 43 2.57 10.90 8.03
C ILE A 43 2.48 10.96 9.55
N VAL A 44 1.28 10.88 10.10
CA VAL A 44 1.04 10.59 11.50
C VAL A 44 1.22 9.08 11.71
N GLY A 45 2.42 8.65 12.04
CA GLY A 45 2.76 7.25 12.24
C GLY A 45 2.55 6.78 13.67
N THR A 46 2.56 5.46 13.89
CA THR A 46 2.37 4.83 15.22
C THR A 46 3.49 5.14 16.20
N GLN A 47 4.72 5.39 15.74
CA GLN A 47 5.89 5.67 16.58
C GLN A 47 6.32 7.13 16.54
N SER A 48 6.04 7.85 15.47
CA SER A 48 6.47 9.23 15.29
C SER A 48 5.50 10.00 14.41
N ASP A 49 5.31 11.27 14.74
CA ASP A 49 4.55 12.20 13.94
C ASP A 49 5.48 12.91 12.95
N GLY A 50 5.24 12.67 11.65
CA GLY A 50 5.99 13.24 10.53
C GLY A 50 5.96 14.76 10.45
N HIS A 51 4.95 15.42 11.04
CA HIS A 51 4.85 16.88 11.09
C HIS A 51 6.04 17.54 11.80
N LYS A 52 6.68 16.83 12.74
CA LYS A 52 7.89 17.30 13.43
C LYS A 52 9.08 17.49 12.48
N PHE A 53 9.04 16.83 11.31
CA PHE A 53 10.13 16.83 10.34
C PHE A 53 9.84 17.72 9.13
N ILE A 54 8.71 18.44 9.09
CA ILE A 54 8.38 19.36 8.00
C ILE A 54 9.50 20.37 7.79
N LYS A 55 10.01 20.97 8.88
CA LYS A 55 11.10 21.95 8.79
C LYS A 55 12.37 21.35 8.19
N ASN A 56 12.72 20.13 8.54
CA ASN A 56 13.86 19.43 7.95
C ASN A 56 13.66 19.19 6.45
N ALA A 57 12.45 18.82 6.05
CA ALA A 57 12.11 18.63 4.64
C ALA A 57 12.19 19.93 3.84
N GLU A 58 11.72 21.06 4.40
CA GLU A 58 11.87 22.39 3.81
C GLU A 58 13.35 22.74 3.61
N ASP A 59 14.17 22.59 4.66
CA ASP A 59 15.61 22.93 4.64
C ASP A 59 16.40 22.00 3.69
N SER A 60 15.89 20.78 3.44
CA SER A 60 16.47 19.82 2.47
C SER A 60 16.01 20.04 1.03
N GLY A 61 15.15 21.01 0.76
CA GLY A 61 14.74 21.40 -0.59
C GLY A 61 13.50 20.67 -1.12
N ALA A 62 12.56 20.25 -0.23
CA ALA A 62 11.28 19.74 -0.67
C ALA A 62 10.55 20.78 -1.55
N SER A 63 10.03 20.37 -2.70
CA SER A 63 9.24 21.24 -3.58
C SER A 63 7.76 21.23 -3.20
N ALA A 64 7.29 20.17 -2.56
CA ALA A 64 5.94 20.07 -2.04
C ALA A 64 5.89 19.24 -0.75
N ILE A 65 4.87 19.52 0.08
CA ILE A 65 4.64 18.84 1.37
C ILE A 65 3.15 18.52 1.50
N VAL A 66 2.85 17.23 1.76
CA VAL A 66 1.51 16.79 2.20
C VAL A 66 1.52 16.66 3.71
N CYS A 67 0.50 17.22 4.38
CA CYS A 67 0.38 17.19 5.83
C CYS A 67 -1.09 17.30 6.27
N GLU A 68 -1.40 16.88 7.49
CA GLU A 68 -2.75 17.04 8.07
C GLU A 68 -2.92 18.43 8.71
N GLN A 69 -1.82 19.01 9.18
CA GLN A 69 -1.79 20.34 9.78
C GLN A 69 -0.70 21.19 9.12
N LEU A 70 -1.10 22.34 8.60
CA LEU A 70 -0.16 23.28 7.99
C LEU A 70 0.79 23.87 9.06
N PRO A 71 2.07 24.09 8.74
CA PRO A 71 2.97 24.86 9.60
C PRO A 71 2.46 26.27 9.84
N LYS A 72 2.77 26.84 11.02
CA LYS A 72 2.38 28.23 11.36
C LYS A 72 2.96 29.28 10.40
N LYS A 73 4.13 29.00 9.85
CA LYS A 73 4.82 29.84 8.86
C LYS A 73 5.10 28.99 7.63
N LEU A 74 4.55 29.38 6.50
CA LEU A 74 4.77 28.73 5.20
C LEU A 74 5.98 29.34 4.51
N ASN A 75 6.64 28.54 3.68
CA ASN A 75 7.66 29.00 2.74
C ASN A 75 6.99 29.17 1.37
N ASP A 76 7.07 30.37 0.81
CA ASP A 76 6.42 30.73 -0.46
C ASP A 76 6.95 29.94 -1.67
N ASP A 77 8.15 29.35 -1.56
CA ASP A 77 8.77 28.51 -2.60
C ASP A 77 8.29 27.05 -2.58
N ILE A 78 7.50 26.65 -1.58
CA ILE A 78 7.04 25.27 -1.37
C ILE A 78 5.51 25.18 -1.50
N THR A 79 5.04 24.15 -2.18
CA THR A 79 3.61 23.86 -2.24
C THR A 79 3.19 22.98 -1.07
N TYR A 80 2.23 23.44 -0.28
CA TYR A 80 1.66 22.67 0.82
C TYR A 80 0.27 22.16 0.45
N ILE A 81 0.04 20.89 0.72
CA ILE A 81 -1.24 20.22 0.51
C ILE A 81 -1.72 19.70 1.87
N ARG A 82 -2.88 20.19 2.31
CA ARG A 82 -3.53 19.70 3.52
C ARG A 82 -4.51 18.60 3.18
N ASP A 83 -4.31 17.44 3.78
CA ASP A 83 -5.15 16.25 3.63
C ASP A 83 -5.68 15.82 5.02
N PRO A 84 -6.89 15.27 5.16
CA PRO A 84 -7.44 14.87 6.45
C PRO A 84 -6.76 13.62 7.04
N ASP A 85 -6.14 12.76 6.21
CA ASP A 85 -5.49 11.51 6.62
C ASP A 85 -4.29 11.20 5.72
N SER A 86 -3.12 11.62 6.17
CA SER A 86 -1.86 11.44 5.45
C SER A 86 -1.48 9.97 5.23
N SER A 87 -1.98 9.07 6.09
CA SER A 87 -1.75 7.63 5.98
C SER A 87 -2.56 6.97 4.85
N LEU A 88 -3.73 7.48 4.55
CA LEU A 88 -4.51 7.11 3.36
C LEU A 88 -3.95 7.78 2.10
N ALA A 89 -3.61 9.07 2.20
CA ALA A 89 -3.13 9.85 1.07
C ALA A 89 -1.87 9.28 0.43
N ILE A 90 -0.90 8.78 1.23
CA ILE A 90 0.35 8.23 0.71
C ILE A 90 0.14 7.05 -0.24
N GLY A 91 -0.86 6.20 0.00
CA GLY A 91 -1.16 5.06 -0.86
C GLY A 91 -1.56 5.48 -2.26
N LEU A 92 -2.50 6.43 -2.35
CA LEU A 92 -2.96 6.95 -3.64
C LEU A 92 -1.89 7.80 -4.34
N ILE A 93 -1.15 8.62 -3.59
CA ILE A 93 0.00 9.38 -4.10
C ILE A 93 1.05 8.44 -4.69
N ALA A 94 1.39 7.35 -3.98
CA ALA A 94 2.33 6.35 -4.46
C ALA A 94 1.83 5.66 -5.74
N SER A 95 0.55 5.24 -5.75
CA SER A 95 -0.06 4.63 -6.92
C SER A 95 0.02 5.55 -8.15
N ASN A 96 -0.39 6.80 -8.00
CA ASN A 96 -0.30 7.80 -9.07
C ASN A 96 1.15 8.06 -9.50
N PHE A 97 2.09 8.17 -8.54
CA PHE A 97 3.49 8.44 -8.85
C PHE A 97 4.13 7.31 -9.66
N TYR A 98 3.75 6.07 -9.43
CA TYR A 98 4.25 4.88 -10.12
C TYR A 98 3.34 4.39 -11.26
N ASP A 99 2.42 5.23 -11.80
CA ASP A 99 1.53 4.92 -12.93
C ASP A 99 0.51 3.82 -12.67
N ASN A 100 -0.08 3.80 -11.46
CA ASN A 100 -1.13 2.85 -11.06
C ASN A 100 -0.74 1.39 -11.38
N PRO A 101 0.37 0.88 -10.86
CA PRO A 101 0.92 -0.39 -11.30
C PRO A 101 0.02 -1.58 -10.95
N SER A 102 -0.75 -1.51 -9.85
CA SER A 102 -1.66 -2.58 -9.45
C SER A 102 -2.82 -2.80 -10.43
N GLU A 103 -3.23 -1.77 -11.19
CA GLU A 103 -4.28 -1.88 -12.22
C GLU A 103 -3.79 -2.61 -13.48
N LYS A 104 -2.48 -2.75 -13.66
CA LYS A 104 -1.84 -3.38 -14.82
C LYS A 104 -1.43 -4.83 -14.56
N LEU A 105 -1.77 -5.36 -13.39
CA LEU A 105 -1.38 -6.67 -12.89
C LEU A 105 -2.59 -7.40 -12.33
N ASP A 106 -2.61 -8.71 -12.45
CA ASP A 106 -3.48 -9.52 -11.59
C ASP A 106 -2.79 -9.60 -10.21
N LEU A 107 -3.17 -8.68 -9.31
CA LEU A 107 -2.64 -8.61 -7.95
C LEU A 107 -3.49 -9.47 -7.02
N ILE A 108 -2.85 -10.48 -6.43
CA ILE A 108 -3.47 -11.43 -5.50
C ILE A 108 -3.00 -11.14 -4.08
N GLY A 109 -3.90 -10.66 -3.22
CA GLY A 109 -3.64 -10.42 -1.81
C GLY A 109 -3.97 -11.64 -0.96
N ILE A 110 -3.02 -12.11 -0.15
CA ILE A 110 -3.21 -13.27 0.72
C ILE A 110 -3.13 -12.83 2.16
N THR A 111 -4.25 -12.99 2.90
CA THR A 111 -4.33 -12.67 4.33
C THR A 111 -4.74 -13.87 5.17
N GLY A 112 -4.51 -13.76 6.47
CA GLY A 112 -4.82 -14.78 7.50
C GLY A 112 -3.82 -14.72 8.64
N THR A 113 -4.00 -15.55 9.66
CA THR A 113 -3.01 -15.67 10.73
C THR A 113 -1.81 -16.48 10.24
N ASN A 114 -2.04 -17.67 9.75
CA ASN A 114 -1.01 -18.60 9.29
C ASN A 114 -1.17 -18.93 7.80
N GLY A 115 -0.08 -19.39 7.17
CA GLY A 115 -0.10 -19.91 5.80
C GLY A 115 0.07 -18.87 4.70
N LYS A 116 0.08 -17.56 4.98
CA LYS A 116 0.26 -16.49 3.97
C LYS A 116 1.50 -16.70 3.11
N THR A 117 2.66 -16.84 3.73
CA THR A 117 3.96 -17.01 3.06
C THR A 117 3.98 -18.29 2.22
N THR A 118 3.49 -19.39 2.77
CA THR A 118 3.42 -20.69 2.06
C THR A 118 2.51 -20.56 0.84
N CYS A 119 1.30 -20.04 1.01
CA CYS A 119 0.34 -19.87 -0.07
C CYS A 119 0.89 -18.94 -1.18
N ALA A 120 1.39 -17.77 -0.80
CA ALA A 120 1.97 -16.82 -1.77
C ALA A 120 3.14 -17.42 -2.55
N THR A 121 4.04 -18.14 -1.87
CA THR A 121 5.22 -18.74 -2.51
C THR A 121 4.83 -19.91 -3.42
N LEU A 122 3.92 -20.78 -2.99
CA LEU A 122 3.46 -21.91 -3.81
C LEU A 122 2.71 -21.42 -5.06
N LEU A 123 1.85 -20.43 -4.93
CA LEU A 123 1.17 -19.84 -6.09
C LEU A 123 2.15 -19.15 -7.04
N TYR A 124 3.11 -18.39 -6.52
CA TYR A 124 4.18 -17.79 -7.31
C TYR A 124 4.96 -18.86 -8.10
N ASP A 125 5.38 -19.95 -7.45
CA ASP A 125 6.13 -21.01 -8.12
C ASP A 125 5.26 -21.79 -9.11
N LEU A 126 4.00 -22.09 -8.79
CA LEU A 126 3.05 -22.73 -9.67
C LEU A 126 2.84 -21.94 -10.96
N PHE A 127 2.56 -20.64 -10.86
CA PHE A 127 2.33 -19.80 -12.04
C PHE A 127 3.60 -19.66 -12.89
N ARG A 128 4.78 -19.62 -12.26
CA ARG A 128 6.06 -19.69 -13.00
C ARG A 128 6.20 -20.99 -13.80
N LEU A 129 5.88 -22.13 -13.20
CA LEU A 129 5.92 -23.44 -13.87
C LEU A 129 4.93 -23.51 -15.04
N LEU A 130 3.80 -22.80 -14.93
CA LEU A 130 2.81 -22.63 -16.02
C LEU A 130 3.26 -21.64 -17.10
N GLY A 131 4.43 -21.00 -16.96
CA GLY A 131 4.99 -20.11 -17.96
C GLY A 131 4.62 -18.62 -17.79
N TYR A 132 3.93 -18.24 -16.73
CA TYR A 132 3.61 -16.83 -16.46
C TYR A 132 4.82 -16.08 -15.89
N LYS A 133 4.93 -14.80 -16.22
CA LYS A 133 5.86 -13.89 -15.55
C LYS A 133 5.23 -13.39 -14.26
N THR A 134 5.80 -13.79 -13.14
CA THR A 134 5.23 -13.56 -11.80
C THR A 134 6.10 -12.71 -10.91
N GLY A 135 5.46 -12.00 -9.99
CA GLY A 135 6.07 -11.30 -8.87
C GLY A 135 5.64 -11.90 -7.53
N LEU A 136 6.46 -11.71 -6.49
CA LEU A 136 6.17 -12.11 -5.11
C LEU A 136 6.54 -10.98 -4.16
N ILE A 137 5.64 -10.64 -3.23
CA ILE A 137 5.90 -9.76 -2.09
C ILE A 137 5.57 -10.54 -0.82
N SER A 138 6.58 -10.94 -0.07
CA SER A 138 6.41 -11.84 1.09
C SER A 138 7.27 -11.42 2.28
N THR A 139 7.02 -12.04 3.43
CA THR A 139 7.83 -11.87 4.65
C THR A 139 9.29 -12.21 4.41
N VAL A 140 9.57 -13.23 3.60
CA VAL A 140 10.92 -13.75 3.39
C VAL A 140 11.70 -12.90 2.40
N ASN A 141 11.08 -12.57 1.28
CA ASN A 141 11.69 -11.79 0.22
C ASN A 141 10.67 -11.21 -0.75
N ILE A 142 11.16 -10.28 -1.57
CA ILE A 142 10.45 -9.73 -2.73
C ILE A 142 11.14 -10.31 -3.97
N ARG A 143 10.36 -10.86 -4.93
CA ARG A 143 10.91 -11.42 -6.17
C ARG A 143 10.27 -10.73 -7.38
N VAL A 144 11.12 -10.24 -8.26
CA VAL A 144 10.74 -9.66 -9.56
C VAL A 144 11.41 -10.52 -10.64
N LEU A 145 10.66 -11.43 -11.25
CA LEU A 145 11.20 -12.47 -12.14
C LEU A 145 12.36 -13.25 -11.46
N HIS A 146 13.60 -12.99 -11.89
CA HIS A 146 14.81 -13.65 -11.38
C HIS A 146 15.54 -12.85 -10.30
N LYS A 147 15.15 -11.59 -10.06
CA LYS A 147 15.74 -10.74 -9.02
C LYS A 147 15.08 -11.01 -7.68
N THR A 148 15.88 -11.02 -6.62
CA THR A 148 15.40 -11.18 -5.25
C THR A 148 15.92 -10.02 -4.41
N TYR A 149 15.01 -9.37 -3.68
CA TYR A 149 15.31 -8.31 -2.75
C TYR A 149 15.00 -8.76 -1.32
N PRO A 150 15.76 -8.33 -0.32
CA PRO A 150 15.42 -8.58 1.08
C PRO A 150 14.08 -7.91 1.42
N SER A 151 13.28 -8.57 2.24
CA SER A 151 12.07 -7.98 2.82
C SER A 151 12.38 -7.45 4.21
N THR A 152 11.88 -6.27 4.53
CA THR A 152 11.97 -5.69 5.88
C THR A 152 10.70 -5.92 6.70
N HIS A 153 9.58 -6.17 6.02
CA HIS A 153 8.25 -6.37 6.60
C HIS A 153 7.47 -7.38 5.75
N THR A 154 6.53 -8.09 6.37
CA THR A 154 5.60 -8.99 5.65
C THR A 154 4.91 -8.26 4.50
N THR A 155 4.47 -7.05 4.75
CA THR A 155 3.89 -6.13 3.77
C THR A 155 4.65 -4.82 3.90
N PRO A 156 5.40 -4.37 2.89
CA PRO A 156 6.14 -3.11 2.91
C PRO A 156 5.23 -1.88 3.08
N ASP A 157 5.82 -0.70 3.17
CA ASP A 157 5.08 0.57 3.08
C ASP A 157 4.53 0.82 1.67
N ALA A 158 3.59 1.76 1.56
CA ALA A 158 2.87 2.03 0.32
C ALA A 158 3.79 2.49 -0.84
N LEU A 159 4.84 3.27 -0.56
CA LEU A 159 5.81 3.70 -1.59
C LEU A 159 6.59 2.50 -2.12
N ARG A 160 7.12 1.66 -1.23
CA ARG A 160 7.89 0.48 -1.61
C ARG A 160 7.05 -0.55 -2.36
N ILE A 161 5.79 -0.76 -1.96
CA ILE A 161 4.88 -1.65 -2.70
C ILE A 161 4.71 -1.15 -4.13
N ASN A 162 4.34 0.11 -4.33
CA ASN A 162 4.08 0.65 -5.66
C ASN A 162 5.36 0.71 -6.53
N GLU A 163 6.52 1.01 -5.95
CA GLU A 163 7.82 0.95 -6.62
C GLU A 163 8.10 -0.44 -7.17
N VAL A 164 7.92 -1.47 -6.34
CA VAL A 164 8.16 -2.87 -6.73
C VAL A 164 7.13 -3.33 -7.77
N LEU A 165 5.86 -2.99 -7.61
CA LEU A 165 4.83 -3.31 -8.60
C LEU A 165 5.13 -2.63 -9.95
N HIS A 166 5.60 -1.39 -9.94
CA HIS A 166 6.02 -0.68 -11.16
C HIS A 166 7.22 -1.38 -11.83
N GLU A 167 8.21 -1.84 -11.04
CA GLU A 167 9.32 -2.66 -11.56
C GLU A 167 8.79 -3.98 -12.18
N MET A 168 7.85 -4.65 -11.52
CA MET A 168 7.22 -5.88 -12.03
C MET A 168 6.52 -5.63 -13.38
N VAL A 169 5.72 -4.55 -13.49
CA VAL A 169 5.08 -4.14 -14.75
C VAL A 169 6.12 -3.89 -15.84
N SER A 170 7.18 -3.14 -15.54
CA SER A 170 8.24 -2.81 -16.51
C SER A 170 8.97 -4.04 -17.05
N HIS A 171 9.05 -5.12 -16.27
CA HIS A 171 9.63 -6.41 -16.66
C HIS A 171 8.59 -7.36 -17.29
N GLY A 172 7.34 -6.93 -17.43
CA GLY A 172 6.26 -7.67 -18.06
C GLY A 172 5.67 -8.78 -17.18
N CYS A 173 5.76 -8.67 -15.86
CA CYS A 173 4.97 -9.51 -14.96
C CYS A 173 3.48 -9.31 -15.24
N THR A 174 2.71 -10.38 -15.09
CA THR A 174 1.25 -10.37 -15.26
C THR A 174 0.52 -10.68 -13.96
N HIS A 175 1.09 -11.51 -13.10
CA HIS A 175 0.50 -11.95 -11.84
C HIS A 175 1.45 -11.64 -10.69
N VAL A 176 0.92 -11.12 -9.57
CA VAL A 176 1.69 -10.83 -8.37
C VAL A 176 0.99 -11.39 -7.16
N PHE A 177 1.73 -12.17 -6.37
CA PHE A 177 1.26 -12.77 -5.12
C PHE A 177 1.85 -11.99 -3.95
N MET A 178 0.97 -11.42 -3.11
CA MET A 178 1.36 -10.50 -2.06
C MET A 178 0.78 -10.94 -0.72
N GLU A 179 1.62 -11.09 0.29
CA GLU A 179 1.17 -11.23 1.66
C GLU A 179 0.60 -9.90 2.17
N VAL A 180 -0.62 -9.93 2.71
CA VAL A 180 -1.31 -8.77 3.28
C VAL A 180 -1.52 -9.00 4.78
N SER A 181 -0.71 -8.35 5.60
CA SER A 181 -0.80 -8.44 7.07
C SER A 181 -1.91 -7.53 7.62
N SER A 182 -2.44 -7.87 8.81
CA SER A 182 -3.40 -7.00 9.50
C SER A 182 -2.82 -5.63 9.82
N HIS A 183 -1.56 -5.55 10.22
CA HIS A 183 -0.86 -4.28 10.44
C HIS A 183 -0.83 -3.40 9.18
N ALA A 184 -0.61 -4.01 8.02
CA ALA A 184 -0.58 -3.27 6.76
C ALA A 184 -1.96 -2.71 6.38
N LEU A 185 -3.01 -3.50 6.62
CA LEU A 185 -4.40 -3.06 6.40
C LEU A 185 -4.83 -1.99 7.39
N ASP A 186 -4.41 -2.12 8.65
CA ASP A 186 -4.69 -1.12 9.68
C ASP A 186 -3.95 0.20 9.45
N GLN A 187 -2.70 0.12 9.03
CA GLN A 187 -1.85 1.28 8.73
C GLN A 187 -2.02 1.81 7.29
N ASN A 188 -3.05 1.40 6.58
CA ASN A 188 -3.37 1.85 5.21
C ASN A 188 -2.23 1.65 4.18
N ARG A 189 -1.27 0.72 4.43
CA ARG A 189 -0.14 0.48 3.52
C ARG A 189 -0.57 -0.05 2.14
N THR A 190 -1.77 -0.63 2.06
CA THR A 190 -2.38 -1.14 0.83
C THR A 190 -3.38 -0.19 0.20
N SER A 191 -3.56 1.01 0.76
CA SER A 191 -4.41 2.05 0.18
C SER A 191 -3.94 2.39 -1.24
N GLY A 192 -4.88 2.65 -2.13
CA GLY A 192 -4.59 2.94 -3.54
C GLY A 192 -4.17 1.73 -4.39
N LEU A 193 -4.15 0.51 -3.82
CA LEU A 193 -3.94 -0.73 -4.60
C LEU A 193 -5.27 -1.32 -5.05
N THR A 194 -5.29 -1.82 -6.28
CA THR A 194 -6.40 -2.59 -6.85
C THR A 194 -6.05 -4.07 -6.80
N PHE A 195 -6.71 -4.83 -5.90
CA PHE A 195 -6.57 -6.28 -5.85
C PHE A 195 -7.59 -6.94 -6.78
N LYS A 196 -7.14 -7.88 -7.61
CA LYS A 196 -8.01 -8.73 -8.43
C LYS A 196 -8.56 -9.90 -7.64
N VAL A 197 -7.77 -10.43 -6.69
CA VAL A 197 -8.15 -11.58 -5.85
C VAL A 197 -7.72 -11.32 -4.41
N GLY A 198 -8.62 -11.58 -3.47
CA GLY A 198 -8.32 -11.70 -2.04
C GLY A 198 -8.42 -13.16 -1.61
N VAL A 199 -7.42 -13.66 -0.89
CA VAL A 199 -7.40 -15.03 -0.36
C VAL A 199 -7.38 -14.97 1.16
N PHE A 200 -8.33 -15.64 1.81
CA PHE A 200 -8.38 -15.84 3.26
C PHE A 200 -7.93 -17.23 3.61
N THR A 201 -6.86 -17.37 4.37
CA THR A 201 -6.34 -18.68 4.78
C THR A 201 -6.96 -19.19 6.07
N ASN A 202 -6.90 -18.43 7.14
CA ASN A 202 -7.47 -18.75 8.46
C ASN A 202 -7.31 -17.55 9.41
N ILE A 203 -8.02 -17.60 10.55
CA ILE A 203 -7.81 -16.65 11.63
C ILE A 203 -7.84 -17.31 13.01
N SER A 204 -6.82 -17.05 13.80
CA SER A 204 -6.71 -17.45 15.20
C SER A 204 -6.22 -16.28 16.03
N ARG A 205 -6.30 -16.35 17.35
CA ARG A 205 -5.84 -15.29 18.24
C ARG A 205 -4.32 -15.08 18.07
N ASP A 206 -3.97 -13.91 17.54
CA ASP A 206 -2.61 -13.46 17.30
C ASP A 206 -2.57 -11.94 17.29
N HIS A 207 -1.40 -11.32 17.45
CA HIS A 207 -1.20 -9.87 17.40
C HIS A 207 -2.13 -9.04 18.31
N LEU A 208 -2.55 -9.60 19.47
CA LEU A 208 -3.35 -8.86 20.46
C LEU A 208 -2.51 -7.88 21.31
N ASP A 209 -1.21 -7.87 21.09
CA ASP A 209 -0.29 -6.83 21.52
C ASP A 209 -0.41 -5.54 20.69
N TYR A 210 -0.93 -5.65 19.47
CA TYR A 210 -1.15 -4.53 18.55
C TYR A 210 -2.64 -4.18 18.42
N HIS A 211 -3.52 -5.16 18.22
CA HIS A 211 -4.95 -4.96 18.09
C HIS A 211 -5.63 -4.99 19.46
N ASP A 212 -6.50 -4.00 19.74
CA ASP A 212 -7.19 -3.87 21.01
C ASP A 212 -8.11 -5.05 21.34
N SER A 213 -8.59 -5.76 20.30
CA SER A 213 -9.46 -6.92 20.43
C SER A 213 -9.33 -7.87 19.24
N PHE A 214 -9.83 -9.10 19.44
CA PHE A 214 -9.89 -10.09 18.36
C PHE A 214 -10.86 -9.66 17.24
N ASP A 215 -11.94 -8.97 17.59
CA ASP A 215 -12.91 -8.45 16.60
C ASP A 215 -12.29 -7.35 15.74
N GLN A 216 -11.46 -6.47 16.32
CA GLN A 216 -10.68 -5.51 15.56
C GLN A 216 -9.70 -6.20 14.60
N TYR A 217 -9.02 -7.27 15.05
CA TYR A 217 -8.13 -8.06 14.21
C TYR A 217 -8.86 -8.69 13.01
N ILE A 218 -10.07 -9.23 13.23
CA ILE A 218 -10.96 -9.74 12.17
C ILE A 218 -11.32 -8.60 11.19
N SER A 219 -11.82 -7.47 11.72
CA SER A 219 -12.24 -6.31 10.93
C SER A 219 -11.10 -5.75 10.10
N CYS A 220 -9.86 -5.72 10.63
CA CYS A 220 -8.69 -5.31 9.85
C CYS A 220 -8.45 -6.20 8.63
N LYS A 221 -8.52 -7.53 8.78
CA LYS A 221 -8.34 -8.45 7.65
C LYS A 221 -9.47 -8.37 6.63
N LYS A 222 -10.70 -8.15 7.10
CA LYS A 222 -11.89 -7.98 6.28
C LYS A 222 -11.75 -6.84 5.28
N LYS A 223 -11.02 -5.76 5.61
CA LYS A 223 -10.76 -4.62 4.71
C LYS A 223 -10.21 -5.04 3.34
N LEU A 224 -9.44 -6.14 3.25
CA LEU A 224 -8.94 -6.64 1.96
C LEU A 224 -10.11 -7.06 1.05
N PHE A 225 -11.12 -7.72 1.60
CA PHE A 225 -12.26 -8.26 0.85
C PHE A 225 -13.30 -7.18 0.55
N ASP A 226 -13.51 -6.26 1.50
CA ASP A 226 -14.41 -5.11 1.33
C ASP A 226 -13.91 -4.16 0.22
N GLY A 227 -12.59 -4.11 0.01
CA GLY A 227 -11.95 -3.32 -1.04
C GLY A 227 -11.93 -3.96 -2.44
N LEU A 228 -12.41 -5.20 -2.58
CA LEU A 228 -12.47 -5.87 -3.89
C LEU A 228 -13.63 -5.32 -4.74
N SER A 229 -13.38 -5.20 -6.04
CA SER A 229 -14.43 -4.81 -6.99
C SER A 229 -15.36 -5.98 -7.33
N ASN A 230 -16.48 -5.70 -7.96
CA ASN A 230 -17.42 -6.70 -8.45
C ASN A 230 -16.85 -7.60 -9.57
N GLU A 231 -15.73 -7.23 -10.17
CA GLU A 231 -14.97 -8.05 -11.13
C GLU A 231 -13.88 -8.90 -10.46
N GLY A 232 -13.71 -8.73 -9.16
CA GLY A 232 -12.72 -9.45 -8.36
C GLY A 232 -13.24 -10.77 -7.80
N TYR A 233 -12.36 -11.51 -7.14
CA TYR A 233 -12.68 -12.80 -6.50
C TYR A 233 -12.21 -12.78 -5.03
N ALA A 234 -13.09 -13.22 -4.14
CA ALA A 234 -12.77 -13.48 -2.74
C ALA A 234 -12.72 -15.00 -2.53
N ILE A 235 -11.52 -15.55 -2.34
CA ILE A 235 -11.30 -16.99 -2.10
C ILE A 235 -11.26 -17.21 -0.59
N ILE A 236 -12.28 -17.85 -0.05
CA ILE A 236 -12.54 -17.92 1.39
C ILE A 236 -12.45 -19.37 1.88
N ASN A 237 -11.66 -19.58 2.93
CA ASN A 237 -11.64 -20.84 3.68
C ASN A 237 -12.89 -20.93 4.55
N TYR A 238 -13.85 -21.78 4.18
CA TYR A 238 -15.09 -21.99 4.93
C TYR A 238 -14.96 -23.02 6.06
N ASP A 239 -13.83 -23.71 6.17
CA ASP A 239 -13.51 -24.52 7.36
C ASP A 239 -13.15 -23.64 8.57
N ASP A 240 -12.77 -22.38 8.34
CA ASP A 240 -12.59 -21.41 9.42
C ASP A 240 -13.94 -20.78 9.79
N LYS A 241 -14.26 -20.80 11.09
CA LYS A 241 -15.54 -20.25 11.61
C LYS A 241 -15.80 -18.77 11.30
N HIS A 242 -14.78 -18.02 10.92
CA HIS A 242 -14.87 -16.61 10.53
C HIS A 242 -14.78 -16.42 9.00
N GLY A 243 -14.78 -17.53 8.23
CA GLY A 243 -14.73 -17.46 6.77
C GLY A 243 -15.88 -16.64 6.19
N GLU A 244 -17.12 -16.94 6.59
CA GLU A 244 -18.30 -16.18 6.14
C GLU A 244 -18.16 -14.67 6.41
N THR A 245 -17.71 -14.30 7.62
CA THR A 245 -17.51 -12.89 8.00
C THR A 245 -16.54 -12.15 7.07
N MET A 246 -15.52 -12.85 6.53
CA MET A 246 -14.55 -12.21 5.63
C MET A 246 -15.16 -11.80 4.28
N GLY A 247 -16.19 -12.54 3.80
CA GLY A 247 -16.82 -12.25 2.52
C GLY A 247 -18.14 -11.46 2.61
N GLU A 248 -18.69 -11.25 3.81
CA GLU A 248 -20.07 -10.79 4.03
C GLU A 248 -20.43 -9.48 3.31
N ASP A 249 -19.52 -8.50 3.29
CA ASP A 249 -19.76 -7.19 2.66
C ASP A 249 -18.95 -7.00 1.35
N SER A 250 -18.32 -8.06 0.86
CA SER A 250 -17.52 -7.99 -0.36
C SER A 250 -18.40 -7.88 -1.60
N ASN A 251 -18.05 -6.96 -2.51
CA ASN A 251 -18.69 -6.89 -3.83
C ASN A 251 -18.16 -7.95 -4.80
N ALA A 252 -17.09 -8.66 -4.46
CA ALA A 252 -16.44 -9.65 -5.32
C ALA A 252 -17.23 -10.96 -5.40
N GLN A 253 -16.88 -11.76 -6.41
CA GLN A 253 -17.39 -13.14 -6.51
C GLN A 253 -16.75 -14.00 -5.40
N ILE A 254 -17.59 -14.59 -4.54
CA ILE A 254 -17.12 -15.46 -3.46
C ILE A 254 -16.89 -16.88 -4.00
N LEU A 255 -15.68 -17.39 -3.77
CA LEU A 255 -15.30 -18.78 -4.01
C LEU A 255 -14.86 -19.39 -2.68
N SER A 256 -15.45 -20.51 -2.30
CA SER A 256 -15.12 -21.22 -1.05
C SER A 256 -14.23 -22.43 -1.30
N TYR A 257 -13.41 -22.78 -0.31
CA TYR A 257 -12.66 -24.01 -0.26
C TYR A 257 -12.61 -24.55 1.18
#